data_0d9a72a57f4acd452062b888d1a6655f
#
_entry.id   0d9a72a57f4acd452062b888d1a6655f
#
_cell.length_a   1.000
_cell.length_b   1.000
_cell.length_c   1.000
_cell.angle_alpha   90.00
_cell.angle_beta   90.00
_cell.angle_gamma   90.00
#
_symmetry.space_group_name_H-M   'P 1'
#
loop_
_entity.id
_entity.type
_entity.pdbx_description
1 polymer ?
#
loop_
_entity_poly.entity_id
_entity_poly.type
_entity_poly.pdbx_seq_one_letter_code
_entity_poly.pdbx_strand_id
1 'polypeptide(L)'
;MKFRAWLLPFFALGASYASARASAEMFDFETLRYRAKMLAARAYAPRATTVPEALRKLSYDDYRLITFSGDQAWWRRDSLPYQLQFFHPGFVHQKSVQVFELNGPTVKPIKFSRDMFNYGGLKIGGGLPDTVGFAGFKVLGSLNLPADELV
;
A
#
# COMPACT_ATOMS: atom_id res chain seq x y z
N MET A 1 33.21 -47.87 48.34
CA MET A 1 32.65 -46.56 47.92
C MET A 1 31.97 -46.77 46.57
N LYS A 2 30.61 -46.74 46.56
CA LYS A 2 29.81 -47.01 45.35
C LYS A 2 29.27 -45.68 44.86
N PHE A 3 29.73 -45.16 43.66
CA PHE A 3 29.20 -44.01 43.01
C PHE A 3 27.96 -44.42 42.19
N ARG A 4 26.80 -43.89 42.56
CA ARG A 4 25.57 -44.02 41.77
C ARG A 4 25.46 -42.83 40.81
N ALA A 5 25.61 -43.09 39.51
CA ALA A 5 25.33 -42.12 38.47
C ALA A 5 23.83 -41.93 38.32
N TRP A 6 23.34 -40.71 38.48
CA TRP A 6 21.98 -40.30 38.19
C TRP A 6 21.90 -39.83 36.73
N LEU A 7 21.22 -40.62 35.93
CA LEU A 7 20.81 -40.23 34.55
C LEU A 7 19.52 -39.42 34.65
N LEU A 8 19.59 -38.13 34.28
CA LEU A 8 18.43 -37.26 34.07
C LEU A 8 17.94 -37.45 32.63
N PRO A 9 16.65 -37.65 32.39
CA PRO A 9 16.13 -37.65 31.01
C PRO A 9 15.99 -36.24 30.49
N PHE A 10 16.64 -35.97 29.36
CA PHE A 10 16.49 -34.75 28.58
C PHE A 10 15.12 -34.80 27.91
N PHE A 11 14.16 -34.07 28.42
CA PHE A 11 12.89 -33.79 27.72
C PHE A 11 13.14 -32.73 26.65
N ALA A 12 13.28 -33.16 25.39
CA ALA A 12 13.29 -32.27 24.26
C ALA A 12 11.85 -31.76 24.02
N LEU A 13 11.60 -30.53 24.46
CA LEU A 13 10.36 -29.79 24.11
C LEU A 13 10.45 -29.41 22.65
N GLY A 14 9.85 -30.21 21.77
CA GLY A 14 9.68 -29.88 20.37
C GLY A 14 8.71 -28.70 20.21
N ALA A 15 9.24 -27.49 20.05
CA ALA A 15 8.45 -26.34 19.67
C ALA A 15 7.97 -26.50 18.20
N SER A 16 6.74 -26.96 18.05
CA SER A 16 6.05 -26.95 16.76
C SER A 16 5.81 -25.51 16.34
N TYR A 17 6.67 -24.96 15.48
CA TYR A 17 6.39 -23.72 14.79
C TYR A 17 5.23 -23.97 13.81
N ALA A 18 4.03 -23.69 14.25
CA ALA A 18 2.88 -23.58 13.38
C ALA A 18 3.13 -22.35 12.46
N SER A 19 3.63 -22.63 11.26
CA SER A 19 3.66 -21.63 10.19
C SER A 19 2.22 -21.22 9.90
N ALA A 20 1.80 -20.08 10.44
CA ALA A 20 0.56 -19.43 10.03
C ALA A 20 0.70 -19.10 8.54
N ARG A 21 0.26 -20.01 7.68
CA ARG A 21 -0.02 -19.70 6.27
C ARG A 21 -1.10 -18.64 6.33
N ALA A 22 -0.72 -17.39 6.02
CA ALA A 22 -1.68 -16.37 5.66
C ALA A 22 -2.44 -16.93 4.46
N SER A 23 -3.64 -17.44 4.70
CA SER A 23 -4.55 -17.82 3.63
C SER A 23 -4.80 -16.55 2.83
N ALA A 24 -4.41 -16.55 1.56
CA ALA A 24 -4.75 -15.47 0.65
C ALA A 24 -6.27 -15.35 0.70
N GLU A 25 -6.75 -14.27 1.28
CA GLU A 25 -8.19 -14.01 1.38
C GLU A 25 -8.71 -13.88 -0.06
N MET A 26 -9.55 -14.82 -0.47
CA MET A 26 -10.20 -14.75 -1.78
C MET A 26 -11.13 -13.55 -1.76
N PHE A 27 -10.80 -12.55 -2.58
CA PHE A 27 -11.57 -11.33 -2.68
C PHE A 27 -12.37 -11.33 -3.98
N ASP A 28 -13.68 -11.16 -3.85
CA ASP A 28 -14.60 -11.03 -4.95
C ASP A 28 -15.56 -9.83 -4.76
N PHE A 29 -16.39 -9.59 -5.74
CA PHE A 29 -17.36 -8.50 -5.71
C PHE A 29 -18.39 -8.68 -4.58
N GLU A 30 -18.77 -9.91 -4.24
CA GLU A 30 -19.70 -10.20 -3.15
C GLU A 30 -19.11 -9.85 -1.79
N THR A 31 -17.83 -10.16 -1.59
CA THR A 31 -17.08 -9.75 -0.38
C THR A 31 -17.06 -8.23 -0.25
N LEU A 32 -16.77 -7.51 -1.36
CA LEU A 32 -16.79 -6.06 -1.36
C LEU A 32 -18.17 -5.51 -1.02
N ARG A 33 -19.22 -6.04 -1.64
CA ARG A 33 -20.62 -5.66 -1.40
C ARG A 33 -21.02 -5.89 0.05
N TYR A 34 -20.66 -7.03 0.61
CA TYR A 34 -20.92 -7.35 2.01
C TYR A 34 -20.22 -6.34 2.95
N ARG A 35 -18.94 -6.07 2.73
CA ARG A 35 -18.17 -5.08 3.51
C ARG A 35 -18.80 -3.68 3.43
N ALA A 36 -19.21 -3.24 2.24
CA ALA A 36 -19.87 -1.97 2.05
C ALA A 36 -21.20 -1.90 2.82
N LYS A 37 -22.03 -2.96 2.75
CA LYS A 37 -23.28 -3.07 3.50
C LYS A 37 -23.04 -2.99 5.01
N MET A 38 -22.03 -3.69 5.53
CA MET A 38 -21.68 -3.65 6.95
C MET A 38 -21.21 -2.28 7.40
N LEU A 39 -20.49 -1.56 6.54
CA LEU A 39 -20.08 -0.18 6.82
C LEU A 39 -21.27 0.78 6.81
N ALA A 40 -22.18 0.64 5.85
CA ALA A 40 -23.37 1.48 5.75
C ALA A 40 -24.35 1.30 6.93
N ALA A 41 -24.33 0.14 7.58
CA ALA A 41 -25.15 -0.14 8.76
C ALA A 41 -24.61 0.50 10.06
N ARG A 42 -23.43 1.13 10.02
CA ARG A 42 -22.81 1.75 11.19
C ARG A 42 -22.86 3.26 11.09
N ALA A 43 -22.87 3.94 12.24
CA ALA A 43 -22.65 5.38 12.27
C ALA A 43 -21.31 5.72 11.66
N TYR A 44 -21.26 6.83 10.91
CA TYR A 44 -20.01 7.30 10.32
C TYR A 44 -18.97 7.61 11.40
N ALA A 45 -17.81 6.99 11.30
CA ALA A 45 -16.65 7.29 12.12
C ALA A 45 -15.50 7.75 11.21
N PRO A 46 -15.02 8.99 11.33
CA PRO A 46 -13.90 9.46 10.52
C PRO A 46 -12.64 8.65 10.85
N ARG A 47 -11.94 8.20 9.81
CA ARG A 47 -10.63 7.58 10.00
C ARG A 47 -9.60 8.64 10.33
N ALA A 48 -8.68 8.31 11.24
CA ALA A 48 -7.50 9.12 11.46
C ALA A 48 -6.69 9.22 10.17
N THR A 49 -6.14 10.41 9.90
CA THR A 49 -5.26 10.57 8.75
C THR A 49 -3.91 9.90 8.99
N THR A 50 -3.40 9.21 7.98
CA THR A 50 -2.04 8.66 7.95
C THR A 50 -1.06 9.65 7.31
N VAL A 51 -1.55 10.77 6.79
CA VAL A 51 -0.75 11.79 6.10
C VAL A 51 0.01 12.62 7.14
N PRO A 52 1.36 12.60 7.14
CA PRO A 52 2.18 13.38 8.05
C PRO A 52 1.86 14.87 8.00
N GLU A 53 2.02 15.55 9.13
CA GLU A 53 1.73 16.98 9.27
C GLU A 53 2.55 17.83 8.29
N ALA A 54 3.81 17.47 8.07
CA ALA A 54 4.68 18.14 7.10
C ALA A 54 4.09 18.15 5.67
N LEU A 55 3.42 17.10 5.26
CA LEU A 55 2.73 17.02 3.97
C LEU A 55 1.42 17.81 3.97
N ARG A 56 0.68 17.77 5.07
CA ARG A 56 -0.61 18.49 5.19
C ARG A 56 -0.45 20.01 5.19
N LYS A 57 0.72 20.50 5.64
CA LYS A 57 1.06 21.93 5.72
C LYS A 57 1.75 22.47 4.47
N LEU A 58 1.96 21.66 3.43
CA LEU A 58 2.53 22.14 2.18
C LEU A 58 1.68 23.26 1.59
N SER A 59 2.34 24.26 1.04
CA SER A 59 1.69 25.27 0.19
C SER A 59 1.29 24.63 -1.15
N TYR A 60 0.45 25.32 -1.93
CA TYR A 60 0.13 24.88 -3.29
C TYR A 60 1.41 24.81 -4.15
N ASP A 61 2.27 25.83 -4.05
CA ASP A 61 3.50 25.90 -4.84
C ASP A 61 4.47 24.78 -4.51
N ASP A 62 4.58 24.39 -3.24
CA ASP A 62 5.38 23.23 -2.85
C ASP A 62 4.74 21.91 -3.32
N TYR A 63 3.43 21.77 -3.13
CA TYR A 63 2.72 20.54 -3.49
C TYR A 63 2.81 20.24 -5.00
N ARG A 64 2.72 21.24 -5.85
CA ARG A 64 2.83 21.09 -7.33
C ARG A 64 4.20 20.62 -7.79
N LEU A 65 5.25 20.73 -6.97
CA LEU A 65 6.58 20.21 -7.28
C LEU A 65 6.66 18.70 -7.09
N ILE A 66 5.70 18.11 -6.37
CA ILE A 66 5.65 16.66 -6.17
C ILE A 66 4.98 16.03 -7.38
N THR A 67 5.77 15.34 -8.19
CA THR A 67 5.31 14.68 -9.40
C THR A 67 5.57 13.19 -9.35
N PHE A 68 4.69 12.39 -9.95
CA PHE A 68 4.89 10.95 -10.05
C PHE A 68 5.99 10.63 -11.07
N SER A 69 6.87 9.69 -10.74
CA SER A 69 7.93 9.23 -11.65
C SER A 69 7.35 8.23 -12.66
N GLY A 70 7.27 8.61 -13.94
CA GLY A 70 6.67 7.78 -14.98
C GLY A 70 7.24 6.37 -15.08
N ASP A 71 8.54 6.20 -14.79
CA ASP A 71 9.21 4.90 -14.78
C ASP A 71 8.72 3.96 -13.67
N GLN A 72 8.06 4.50 -12.65
CA GLN A 72 7.45 3.77 -11.55
C GLN A 72 5.96 3.47 -11.77
N ALA A 73 5.43 3.77 -12.98
CA ALA A 73 4.03 3.50 -13.29
C ALA A 73 3.73 1.99 -13.15
N TRP A 74 2.64 1.70 -12.45
CA TRP A 74 2.20 0.34 -12.22
C TRP A 74 1.80 -0.28 -13.57
N TRP A 75 2.12 -1.55 -13.80
CA TRP A 75 1.93 -2.30 -15.05
C TRP A 75 2.78 -1.82 -16.24
N ARG A 76 3.68 -0.84 -16.06
CA ARG A 76 4.55 -0.39 -17.15
C ARG A 76 5.41 -1.51 -17.74
N ARG A 77 5.85 -2.44 -16.87
CA ARG A 77 6.71 -3.58 -17.24
C ARG A 77 5.95 -4.84 -17.67
N ASP A 78 4.63 -4.84 -17.51
CA ASP A 78 3.80 -6.02 -17.74
C ASP A 78 3.23 -6.06 -19.16
N SER A 79 3.65 -5.13 -20.03
CA SER A 79 3.18 -5.00 -21.43
C SER A 79 1.65 -4.90 -21.53
N LEU A 80 0.99 -4.35 -20.52
CA LEU A 80 -0.44 -4.09 -20.54
C LEU A 80 -0.73 -2.78 -21.30
N PRO A 81 -1.92 -2.65 -21.91
CA PRO A 81 -2.32 -1.43 -22.61
C PRO A 81 -2.58 -0.26 -21.66
N TYR A 82 -2.59 -0.50 -20.37
CA TYR A 82 -2.87 0.50 -19.34
C TYR A 82 -1.75 0.57 -18.32
N GLN A 83 -1.53 1.77 -17.77
CA GLN A 83 -0.60 2.02 -16.69
C GLN A 83 -1.30 2.83 -15.60
N LEU A 84 -0.89 2.67 -14.34
CA LEU A 84 -1.38 3.49 -13.24
C LEU A 84 -0.27 4.41 -12.75
N GLN A 85 -0.62 5.67 -12.54
CA GLN A 85 0.19 6.63 -11.81
C GLN A 85 -0.60 7.11 -10.60
N PHE A 86 0.10 7.31 -9.49
CA PHE A 86 -0.54 7.65 -8.22
C PHE A 86 -0.38 9.14 -7.90
N PHE A 87 -1.36 9.68 -7.18
CA PHE A 87 -1.29 11.03 -6.64
C PHE A 87 -0.74 11.00 -5.21
N HIS A 88 0.20 11.91 -4.96
CA HIS A 88 0.78 12.08 -3.63
C HIS A 88 -0.22 12.74 -2.68
N PRO A 89 -0.40 12.25 -1.44
CA PRO A 89 -1.21 12.97 -0.46
C PRO A 89 -0.46 14.19 0.08
N GLY A 90 -1.19 15.22 0.45
CA GLY A 90 -0.65 16.48 0.96
C GLY A 90 -1.52 17.66 0.59
N PHE A 91 -1.24 18.86 1.08
CA PHE A 91 -2.00 20.09 0.85
C PHE A 91 -3.50 19.86 1.11
N VAL A 92 -4.36 19.95 0.09
CA VAL A 92 -5.81 19.68 0.22
C VAL A 92 -6.14 18.19 0.32
N HIS A 93 -5.26 17.30 -0.16
CA HIS A 93 -5.43 15.86 -0.14
C HIS A 93 -4.95 15.26 1.19
N GLN A 94 -5.66 15.57 2.27
CA GLN A 94 -5.27 15.20 3.63
C GLN A 94 -5.76 13.81 4.06
N LYS A 95 -6.51 13.12 3.21
CA LYS A 95 -6.95 11.73 3.43
C LYS A 95 -6.33 10.86 2.36
N SER A 96 -5.72 9.77 2.78
CA SER A 96 -5.16 8.80 1.86
C SER A 96 -6.09 7.62 1.64
N VAL A 97 -5.95 6.99 0.50
CA VAL A 97 -6.56 5.72 0.14
C VAL A 97 -5.49 4.64 0.05
N GLN A 98 -5.89 3.42 0.35
CA GLN A 98 -5.09 2.23 0.08
C GLN A 98 -5.56 1.65 -1.26
N VAL A 99 -4.60 1.34 -2.12
CA VAL A 99 -4.87 0.74 -3.43
C VAL A 99 -4.42 -0.71 -3.40
N PHE A 100 -5.22 -1.59 -3.97
CA PHE A 100 -4.93 -3.01 -4.03
C PHE A 100 -5.00 -3.47 -5.48
N GLU A 101 -4.08 -4.33 -5.84
CA GLU A 101 -4.13 -5.07 -7.10
C GLU A 101 -4.82 -6.41 -6.87
N LEU A 102 -5.76 -6.74 -7.76
CA LEU A 102 -6.38 -8.06 -7.81
C LEU A 102 -5.82 -8.83 -9.00
N ASN A 103 -5.25 -9.98 -8.74
CA ASN A 103 -4.81 -10.92 -9.78
C ASN A 103 -5.47 -12.28 -9.51
N GLY A 104 -6.56 -12.54 -10.20
CA GLY A 104 -7.46 -13.65 -9.89
C GLY A 104 -7.96 -13.53 -8.44
N PRO A 105 -7.81 -14.56 -7.61
CA PRO A 105 -8.26 -14.54 -6.21
C PRO A 105 -7.27 -13.81 -5.28
N THR A 106 -6.11 -13.40 -5.77
CA THR A 106 -5.05 -12.83 -4.94
C THR A 106 -5.20 -11.32 -4.85
N VAL A 107 -5.21 -10.80 -3.62
CA VAL A 107 -5.23 -9.37 -3.32
C VAL A 107 -3.86 -8.95 -2.80
N LYS A 108 -3.23 -7.98 -3.45
CA LYS A 108 -1.95 -7.42 -3.04
C LYS A 108 -2.08 -5.92 -2.78
N PRO A 109 -1.68 -5.40 -1.62
CA PRO A 109 -1.62 -3.96 -1.41
C PRO A 109 -0.51 -3.36 -2.27
N ILE A 110 -0.81 -2.27 -2.98
CA ILE A 110 0.20 -1.43 -3.62
C ILE A 110 0.71 -0.48 -2.54
N LYS A 111 1.94 -0.69 -2.10
CA LYS A 111 2.54 0.10 -1.03
C LYS A 111 3.06 1.42 -1.56
N PHE A 112 2.84 2.47 -0.80
CA PHE A 112 3.48 3.75 -1.05
C PHE A 112 5.00 3.60 -0.90
N SER A 113 5.74 4.16 -1.86
CA SER A 113 7.18 4.39 -1.72
C SER A 113 7.49 5.82 -2.11
N ARG A 114 8.37 6.45 -1.36
CA ARG A 114 8.86 7.78 -1.67
C ARG A 114 9.49 7.84 -3.06
N ASP A 115 10.15 6.77 -3.48
CA ASP A 115 10.87 6.69 -4.76
C ASP A 115 9.93 6.68 -5.98
N MET A 116 8.63 6.51 -5.76
CA MET A 116 7.62 6.68 -6.80
C MET A 116 7.42 8.14 -7.21
N PHE A 117 8.01 9.10 -6.46
CA PHE A 117 7.74 10.51 -6.65
C PHE A 117 9.03 11.33 -6.72
N ASN A 118 9.01 12.35 -7.57
CA ASN A 118 10.00 13.41 -7.59
C ASN A 118 9.47 14.58 -6.74
N TYR A 119 10.30 15.10 -5.85
CA TYR A 119 9.92 16.14 -4.89
C TYR A 119 10.40 17.54 -5.27
N GLY A 120 11.01 17.73 -6.46
CA GLY A 120 11.42 19.05 -6.94
C GLY A 120 12.39 19.81 -6.00
N GLY A 121 13.20 19.09 -5.22
CA GLY A 121 14.13 19.69 -4.26
C GLY A 121 13.51 20.02 -2.90
N LEU A 122 12.24 19.72 -2.66
CA LEU A 122 11.61 19.89 -1.34
C LEU A 122 12.33 19.04 -0.29
N LYS A 123 12.73 19.67 0.80
CA LYS A 123 13.24 18.98 1.99
C LYS A 123 12.07 18.54 2.86
N ILE A 124 11.36 17.52 2.44
CA ILE A 124 10.33 16.91 3.27
C ILE A 124 11.08 16.05 4.29
N GLY A 125 11.11 16.54 5.55
CA GLY A 125 11.94 16.00 6.62
C GLY A 125 11.67 14.53 6.90
N GLY A 126 12.74 13.76 7.14
CA GLY A 126 12.68 12.34 7.47
C GLY A 126 12.13 11.45 6.36
N GLY A 127 12.29 10.15 6.47
CA GLY A 127 11.67 9.20 5.56
C GLY A 127 10.13 9.21 5.71
N LEU A 128 9.41 9.27 4.60
CA LEU A 128 7.97 9.08 4.63
C LEU A 128 7.67 7.58 4.84
N PRO A 129 6.80 7.21 5.79
CA PRO A 129 6.46 5.81 6.01
C PRO A 129 5.63 5.27 4.84
N ASP A 130 5.71 3.98 4.57
CA ASP A 130 4.91 3.28 3.55
C ASP A 130 3.40 3.29 3.85
N THR A 131 3.04 3.62 5.09
CA THR A 131 1.65 3.76 5.55
C THR A 131 0.98 5.07 5.12
N VAL A 132 1.72 6.01 4.51
CA VAL A 132 1.17 7.29 4.02
C VAL A 132 0.02 7.05 3.04
N GLY A 133 0.13 6.03 2.17
CA GLY A 133 -0.87 5.74 1.14
C GLY A 133 -0.83 6.74 -0.02
N PHE A 134 -1.90 6.79 -0.81
CA PHE A 134 -2.01 7.65 -1.99
C PHE A 134 -3.23 8.58 -1.86
N ALA A 135 -3.20 9.72 -2.54
CA ALA A 135 -4.40 10.57 -2.65
C ALA A 135 -5.42 10.01 -3.66
N GLY A 136 -4.96 9.15 -4.55
CA GLY A 136 -5.73 8.53 -5.62
C GLY A 136 -4.80 8.04 -6.71
N PHE A 137 -5.35 7.73 -7.87
CA PHE A 137 -4.57 7.32 -9.04
C PHE A 137 -5.23 7.82 -10.32
N LYS A 138 -4.46 7.82 -11.41
CA LYS A 138 -4.96 7.98 -12.78
C LYS A 138 -4.57 6.78 -13.61
N VAL A 139 -5.41 6.45 -14.57
CA VAL A 139 -5.17 5.43 -15.57
C VAL A 139 -4.64 6.11 -16.84
N LEU A 140 -3.56 5.59 -17.38
CA LEU A 140 -3.00 5.97 -18.66
C LEU A 140 -3.20 4.82 -19.64
N GLY A 141 -3.57 5.14 -20.86
CA GLY A 141 -3.72 4.16 -21.93
C GLY A 141 -3.61 4.81 -23.29
N SER A 142 -3.27 4.00 -24.31
CA SER A 142 -3.22 4.49 -25.70
C SER A 142 -4.61 4.57 -26.28
N LEU A 143 -5.09 5.75 -26.65
CA LEU A 143 -6.33 5.92 -27.38
C LEU A 143 -6.12 5.84 -28.89
N ASN A 144 -5.13 6.54 -29.44
CA ASN A 144 -4.89 6.65 -30.87
C ASN A 144 -3.42 6.43 -31.27
N LEU A 145 -2.50 6.52 -30.33
CA LEU A 145 -1.06 6.35 -30.55
C LEU A 145 -0.47 5.40 -29.49
N PRO A 146 0.61 4.68 -29.81
CA PRO A 146 1.20 3.70 -28.90
C PRO A 146 2.01 4.37 -27.76
N ALA A 147 1.53 5.44 -27.14
CA ALA A 147 2.24 6.08 -26.02
C ALA A 147 1.30 6.89 -25.12
N ASP A 148 1.44 6.67 -23.85
CA ASP A 148 1.17 7.46 -22.63
C ASP A 148 0.09 8.56 -22.68
N GLU A 149 -1.00 8.38 -23.40
CA GLU A 149 -2.12 9.32 -23.35
C GLU A 149 -3.04 9.04 -22.16
N LEU A 150 -3.52 10.10 -21.55
CA LEU A 150 -4.51 10.06 -20.46
C LEU A 150 -5.85 9.57 -21.03
N VAL A 151 -6.42 8.57 -20.37
CA VAL A 151 -7.76 8.06 -20.63
C VAL A 151 -8.74 8.66 -19.62
#